data_74355f9de79c2f3e15f4e35d41bbd146
#
_entry.id   74355f9de79c2f3e15f4e35d41bbd146
#
_cell.length_a   1.000
_cell.length_b   1.000
_cell.length_c   1.000
_cell.angle_alpha   90.00
_cell.angle_beta   90.00
_cell.angle_gamma   90.00
#
_symmetry.space_group_name_H-M   'P 1'
#
loop_
_entity.id
_entity.type
_entity.pdbx_description
1 polymer ?
#
loop_
_entity_poly.entity_id
_entity_poly.type
_entity_poly.pdbx_seq_one_letter_code
_entity_poly.pdbx_strand_id
1 'polypeptide(L)'
;MKLISKLLVLAVFTTAFTTHSFAQENLYKRLGGYDAIAAVTDDFIVRLATNTQLSRFFAGLSDDSKMKVRDHIIELVCLKTGGPCGYTGRDMKTAHKGLGITESDWSVMSDLFVQTLNKFNVQKKEQDELLAIVSSVKGDIVEKQ
;
A
#
# COMPACT_ATOMS: atom_id res chain seq x y z
N MET A 1 77.25 -24.33 21.50
CA MET A 1 75.82 -24.64 21.69
C MET A 1 75.02 -23.40 21.40
N LYS A 2 74.29 -23.34 20.23
CA LYS A 2 73.54 -22.19 19.83
C LYS A 2 72.03 -22.56 19.89
N LEU A 3 71.31 -21.95 20.86
CA LEU A 3 69.86 -22.08 20.95
C LEU A 3 69.22 -21.17 19.87
N ILE A 4 68.50 -21.77 18.93
CA ILE A 4 67.72 -21.09 17.94
C ILE A 4 66.31 -20.97 18.51
N SER A 5 65.93 -19.75 18.91
CA SER A 5 64.61 -19.41 19.37
C SER A 5 63.70 -19.25 18.12
N LYS A 6 62.73 -20.16 17.95
CA LYS A 6 61.70 -20.05 16.88
C LYS A 6 60.59 -19.14 17.38
N LEU A 7 60.54 -17.91 16.87
CA LEU A 7 59.37 -17.03 17.01
C LEU A 7 58.25 -17.52 16.11
N LEU A 8 57.18 -17.99 16.71
CA LEU A 8 55.95 -18.36 16.01
C LEU A 8 55.10 -17.08 15.89
N VAL A 9 55.07 -16.49 14.68
CA VAL A 9 54.17 -15.34 14.40
C VAL A 9 52.79 -15.89 14.06
N LEU A 10 51.85 -15.75 15.03
CA LEU A 10 50.46 -16.09 14.85
C LEU A 10 49.77 -14.94 14.11
N ALA A 11 49.55 -15.07 12.80
CA ALA A 11 48.80 -14.12 12.00
C ALA A 11 47.29 -14.30 12.29
N VAL A 12 46.74 -13.41 13.09
CA VAL A 12 45.29 -13.34 13.32
C VAL A 12 44.63 -12.71 12.08
N PHE A 13 44.02 -13.55 11.26
CA PHE A 13 43.21 -13.12 10.13
C PHE A 13 41.83 -12.65 10.67
N THR A 14 41.68 -11.35 10.93
CA THR A 14 40.36 -10.76 11.24
C THR A 14 39.56 -10.63 9.96
N THR A 15 38.67 -11.58 9.69
CA THR A 15 37.67 -11.48 8.65
C THR A 15 36.63 -10.43 9.07
N ALA A 16 36.70 -9.23 8.50
CA ALA A 16 35.65 -8.22 8.66
C ALA A 16 34.40 -8.70 7.92
N PHE A 17 33.41 -9.20 8.66
CA PHE A 17 32.07 -9.42 8.14
C PHE A 17 31.46 -8.06 7.86
N THR A 18 31.48 -7.62 6.61
CA THR A 18 30.67 -6.49 6.14
C THR A 18 29.21 -6.93 6.15
N THR A 19 28.47 -6.57 7.19
CA THR A 19 27.02 -6.69 7.20
C THR A 19 26.46 -5.71 6.18
N HIS A 20 26.14 -6.19 4.98
CA HIS A 20 25.35 -5.44 4.03
C HIS A 20 23.96 -5.29 4.64
N SER A 21 23.67 -4.13 5.21
CA SER A 21 22.32 -3.74 5.55
C SER A 21 21.57 -3.53 4.23
N PHE A 22 20.85 -4.56 3.78
CA PHE A 22 19.88 -4.37 2.72
C PHE A 22 18.81 -3.45 3.28
N ALA A 23 18.82 -2.18 2.87
CA ALA A 23 17.71 -1.29 3.15
C ALA A 23 16.46 -1.98 2.59
N GLN A 24 15.52 -2.31 3.49
CA GLN A 24 14.28 -2.99 3.09
C GLN A 24 13.57 -2.10 2.05
N GLU A 25 13.29 -2.65 0.86
CA GLU A 25 12.56 -1.93 -0.17
C GLU A 25 11.24 -1.37 0.37
N ASN A 26 10.90 -0.15 -0.04
CA ASN A 26 9.63 0.45 0.35
C ASN A 26 8.44 -0.37 -0.18
N LEU A 27 7.28 -0.18 0.43
CA LEU A 27 6.08 -0.94 0.08
C LEU A 27 5.70 -0.78 -1.40
N TYR A 28 5.87 0.41 -1.97
CA TYR A 28 5.63 0.66 -3.40
C TYR A 28 6.38 -0.30 -4.33
N LYS A 29 7.66 -0.52 -4.09
CA LYS A 29 8.47 -1.45 -4.88
C LYS A 29 8.06 -2.90 -4.66
N ARG A 30 7.79 -3.27 -3.41
CA ARG A 30 7.34 -4.63 -3.07
C ARG A 30 5.97 -4.97 -3.67
N LEU A 31 5.12 -3.96 -3.90
CA LEU A 31 3.84 -4.10 -4.59
C LEU A 31 3.98 -4.22 -6.12
N GLY A 32 5.16 -3.97 -6.68
CA GLY A 32 5.40 -4.01 -8.13
C GLY A 32 5.28 -2.65 -8.83
N GLY A 33 5.22 -1.55 -8.06
CA GLY A 33 5.23 -0.20 -8.61
C GLY A 33 3.89 0.29 -9.15
N TYR A 34 3.95 1.34 -9.97
CA TYR A 34 2.76 2.07 -10.45
C TYR A 34 1.77 1.19 -11.21
N ASP A 35 2.24 0.38 -12.17
CA ASP A 35 1.37 -0.42 -13.03
C ASP A 35 0.62 -1.51 -12.24
N ALA A 36 1.29 -2.11 -11.25
CA ALA A 36 0.66 -3.08 -10.37
C ALA A 36 -0.41 -2.43 -9.47
N ILE A 37 -0.11 -1.25 -8.90
CA ILE A 37 -1.09 -0.47 -8.13
C ILE A 37 -2.27 -0.07 -8.99
N ALA A 38 -2.05 0.35 -10.25
CA ALA A 38 -3.11 0.71 -11.18
C ALA A 38 -4.02 -0.50 -11.49
N ALA A 39 -3.44 -1.67 -11.78
CA ALA A 39 -4.21 -2.88 -12.07
C ALA A 39 -5.08 -3.33 -10.87
N VAL A 40 -4.52 -3.27 -9.64
CA VAL A 40 -5.26 -3.56 -8.41
C VAL A 40 -6.39 -2.54 -8.22
N THR A 41 -6.11 -1.24 -8.44
CA THR A 41 -7.12 -0.18 -8.31
C THR A 41 -8.25 -0.34 -9.30
N ASP A 42 -7.98 -0.72 -10.53
CA ASP A 42 -8.99 -0.95 -11.57
C ASP A 42 -9.97 -2.06 -11.17
N ASP A 43 -9.48 -3.21 -10.72
CA ASP A 43 -10.33 -4.30 -10.23
C ASP A 43 -11.12 -3.90 -8.98
N PHE A 44 -10.49 -3.18 -8.07
CA PHE A 44 -11.12 -2.73 -6.84
C PHE A 44 -12.29 -1.78 -7.12
N ILE A 45 -12.10 -0.79 -7.99
CA ILE A 45 -13.17 0.15 -8.38
C ILE A 45 -14.34 -0.58 -9.03
N VAL A 46 -14.08 -1.55 -9.92
CA VAL A 46 -15.15 -2.36 -10.52
C VAL A 46 -15.95 -3.08 -9.43
N ARG A 47 -15.29 -3.67 -8.44
CA ARG A 47 -15.97 -4.34 -7.32
C ARG A 47 -16.83 -3.37 -6.51
N LEU A 48 -16.30 -2.18 -6.21
CA LEU A 48 -17.07 -1.15 -5.48
C LEU A 48 -18.30 -0.70 -6.28
N ALA A 49 -18.12 -0.39 -7.56
CA ALA A 49 -19.18 0.13 -8.42
C ALA A 49 -20.26 -0.91 -8.77
N THR A 50 -19.96 -2.20 -8.68
CA THR A 50 -20.90 -3.30 -8.93
C THR A 50 -21.48 -3.93 -7.66
N ASN A 51 -20.96 -3.60 -6.49
CA ASN A 51 -21.50 -4.08 -5.24
C ASN A 51 -22.87 -3.44 -4.95
N THR A 52 -23.84 -4.23 -4.56
CA THR A 52 -25.24 -3.77 -4.35
C THR A 52 -25.38 -2.69 -3.28
N GLN A 53 -24.52 -2.68 -2.26
CA GLN A 53 -24.54 -1.69 -1.18
C GLN A 53 -23.75 -0.42 -1.55
N LEU A 54 -22.60 -0.56 -2.23
CA LEU A 54 -21.66 0.54 -2.44
C LEU A 54 -21.87 1.24 -3.79
N SER A 55 -22.53 0.61 -4.77
CA SER A 55 -22.75 1.17 -6.11
C SER A 55 -23.43 2.54 -6.09
N ARG A 56 -24.24 2.83 -5.05
CA ARG A 56 -24.90 4.14 -4.88
C ARG A 56 -23.93 5.32 -4.82
N PHE A 57 -22.70 5.11 -4.37
CA PHE A 57 -21.67 6.15 -4.30
C PHE A 57 -21.05 6.48 -5.67
N PHE A 58 -21.26 5.60 -6.65
CA PHE A 58 -20.77 5.74 -8.03
C PHE A 58 -21.89 6.09 -9.00
N ALA A 59 -23.15 5.98 -8.57
CA ALA A 59 -24.31 6.33 -9.37
C ALA A 59 -24.31 7.83 -9.71
N GLY A 60 -24.45 8.16 -10.99
CA GLY A 60 -24.46 9.55 -11.46
C GLY A 60 -23.09 10.18 -11.70
N LEU A 61 -21.99 9.47 -11.42
CA LEU A 61 -20.67 9.94 -11.83
C LEU A 61 -20.50 9.80 -13.35
N SER A 62 -20.06 10.89 -14.00
CA SER A 62 -19.60 10.83 -15.39
C SER A 62 -18.35 9.96 -15.51
N ASP A 63 -18.03 9.51 -16.71
CA ASP A 63 -16.82 8.71 -16.96
C ASP A 63 -15.55 9.49 -16.62
N ASP A 64 -15.51 10.80 -16.88
CA ASP A 64 -14.41 11.67 -16.46
C ASP A 64 -14.26 11.71 -14.92
N SER A 65 -15.39 11.74 -14.19
CA SER A 65 -15.35 11.72 -12.73
C SER A 65 -14.86 10.37 -12.20
N LYS A 66 -15.26 9.26 -12.82
CA LYS A 66 -14.78 7.92 -12.48
C LYS A 66 -13.27 7.79 -12.74
N MET A 67 -12.78 8.31 -13.87
CA MET A 67 -11.34 8.35 -14.17
C MET A 67 -10.57 9.15 -13.12
N LYS A 68 -11.08 10.31 -12.72
CA LYS A 68 -10.45 11.12 -11.64
C LYS A 68 -10.40 10.38 -10.30
N VAL A 69 -11.47 9.70 -9.93
CA VAL A 69 -11.48 8.86 -8.71
C VAL A 69 -10.40 7.78 -8.80
N ARG A 70 -10.31 7.09 -9.94
CA ARG A 70 -9.27 6.09 -10.20
C ARG A 70 -7.86 6.67 -10.02
N ASP A 71 -7.58 7.77 -10.70
CA ASP A 71 -6.26 8.39 -10.69
C ASP A 71 -5.88 8.87 -9.29
N HIS A 72 -6.80 9.49 -8.55
CA HIS A 72 -6.57 9.90 -7.17
C HIS A 72 -6.29 8.72 -6.23
N ILE A 73 -6.96 7.57 -6.41
CA ILE A 73 -6.67 6.37 -5.61
C ILE A 73 -5.26 5.87 -5.91
N ILE A 74 -4.87 5.79 -7.20
CA ILE A 74 -3.53 5.34 -7.60
C ILE A 74 -2.45 6.29 -7.05
N GLU A 75 -2.63 7.60 -7.21
CA GLU A 75 -1.72 8.62 -6.68
C GLU A 75 -1.55 8.50 -5.16
N LEU A 76 -2.67 8.35 -4.45
CA LEU A 76 -2.66 8.25 -2.99
C LEU A 76 -1.93 6.99 -2.53
N VAL A 77 -2.25 5.83 -3.11
CA VAL A 77 -1.60 4.56 -2.76
C VAL A 77 -0.11 4.62 -3.10
N CYS A 78 0.25 5.11 -4.30
CA CYS A 78 1.64 5.30 -4.70
C CYS A 78 2.40 6.17 -3.69
N LEU A 79 1.86 7.34 -3.35
CA LEU A 79 2.48 8.25 -2.37
C LEU A 79 2.61 7.60 -0.99
N LYS A 80 1.53 7.00 -0.48
CA LYS A 80 1.49 6.42 0.87
C LYS A 80 2.36 5.18 1.03
N THR A 81 2.69 4.51 -0.07
CA THR A 81 3.58 3.34 -0.08
C THR A 81 5.04 3.68 -0.36
N GLY A 82 5.36 4.98 -0.51
CA GLY A 82 6.72 5.48 -0.73
C GLY A 82 7.13 5.52 -2.20
N GLY A 83 6.17 5.57 -3.12
CA GLY A 83 6.41 5.80 -4.55
C GLY A 83 6.65 7.27 -4.90
N PRO A 84 7.06 7.55 -6.14
CA PRO A 84 7.45 8.90 -6.58
C PRO A 84 6.26 9.76 -7.03
N CYS A 85 5.03 9.47 -6.56
CA CYS A 85 3.83 10.17 -6.98
C CYS A 85 3.52 11.38 -6.07
N GLY A 86 2.92 12.41 -6.65
CA GLY A 86 2.19 13.43 -5.92
C GLY A 86 0.71 13.05 -5.82
N TYR A 87 0.02 13.54 -4.80
CA TYR A 87 -1.44 13.43 -4.67
C TYR A 87 -2.09 14.76 -5.03
N THR A 88 -2.95 14.74 -6.03
CA THR A 88 -3.61 15.96 -6.54
C THR A 88 -5.08 16.08 -6.10
N GLY A 89 -5.59 15.04 -5.43
CA GLY A 89 -6.97 14.99 -4.94
C GLY A 89 -7.21 15.84 -3.68
N ARG A 90 -8.47 15.90 -3.28
CA ARG A 90 -8.88 16.49 -2.00
C ARG A 90 -8.49 15.59 -0.83
N ASP A 91 -8.34 16.15 0.38
CA ASP A 91 -8.21 15.34 1.58
C ASP A 91 -9.44 14.41 1.76
N MET A 92 -9.25 13.32 2.51
CA MET A 92 -10.27 12.26 2.63
C MET A 92 -11.58 12.78 3.22
N LYS A 93 -11.50 13.65 4.22
CA LYS A 93 -12.68 14.23 4.87
C LYS A 93 -13.50 15.08 3.89
N THR A 94 -12.84 15.93 3.13
CA THR A 94 -13.49 16.77 2.11
C THR A 94 -14.03 15.95 0.95
N ALA A 95 -13.30 14.93 0.51
CA ALA A 95 -13.70 14.08 -0.61
C ALA A 95 -14.94 13.22 -0.32
N HIS A 96 -15.14 12.82 0.95
CA HIS A 96 -16.22 11.92 1.35
C HIS A 96 -17.36 12.61 2.11
N LYS A 97 -17.21 13.91 2.40
CA LYS A 97 -18.20 14.68 3.14
C LYS A 97 -19.57 14.67 2.45
N GLY A 98 -20.60 14.32 3.21
CA GLY A 98 -21.99 14.32 2.76
C GLY A 98 -22.40 13.04 2.02
N LEU A 99 -21.50 12.07 1.83
CA LEU A 99 -21.84 10.78 1.23
C LEU A 99 -22.62 9.86 2.18
N GLY A 100 -22.58 10.14 3.49
CA GLY A 100 -23.26 9.35 4.51
C GLY A 100 -22.72 7.93 4.62
N ILE A 101 -21.42 7.74 4.44
CA ILE A 101 -20.75 6.46 4.53
C ILE A 101 -20.86 5.94 5.96
N THR A 102 -21.32 4.71 6.11
CA THR A 102 -21.52 4.04 7.40
C THR A 102 -20.38 3.07 7.74
N GLU A 103 -20.34 2.60 8.98
CA GLU A 103 -19.46 1.50 9.41
C GLU A 103 -19.68 0.23 8.58
N SER A 104 -20.93 -0.08 8.23
CA SER A 104 -21.27 -1.22 7.38
C SER A 104 -20.70 -1.06 5.96
N ASP A 105 -20.76 0.15 5.37
CA ASP A 105 -20.16 0.43 4.06
C ASP A 105 -18.65 0.27 4.09
N TRP A 106 -18.03 0.75 5.17
CA TRP A 106 -16.59 0.58 5.39
C TRP A 106 -16.19 -0.90 5.48
N SER A 107 -16.95 -1.70 6.21
CA SER A 107 -16.67 -3.14 6.34
C SER A 107 -16.74 -3.84 4.97
N VAL A 108 -17.81 -3.58 4.21
CA VAL A 108 -17.98 -4.15 2.86
C VAL A 108 -16.84 -3.72 1.93
N MET A 109 -16.47 -2.43 1.94
CA MET A 109 -15.32 -1.91 1.16
C MET A 109 -14.03 -2.63 1.53
N SER A 110 -13.76 -2.80 2.84
CA SER A 110 -12.54 -3.46 3.32
C SER A 110 -12.48 -4.93 2.87
N ASP A 111 -13.60 -5.66 2.93
CA ASP A 111 -13.68 -7.04 2.46
C ASP A 111 -13.42 -7.15 0.95
N LEU A 112 -13.98 -6.24 0.15
CA LEU A 112 -13.73 -6.18 -1.29
C LEU A 112 -12.27 -5.85 -1.61
N PHE A 113 -11.66 -4.98 -0.81
CA PHE A 113 -10.24 -4.66 -0.96
C PHE A 113 -9.36 -5.90 -0.70
N VAL A 114 -9.60 -6.63 0.39
CA VAL A 114 -8.90 -7.89 0.68
C VAL A 114 -9.09 -8.91 -0.44
N GLN A 115 -10.30 -9.06 -0.97
CA GLN A 115 -10.57 -9.95 -2.11
C GLN A 115 -9.78 -9.55 -3.35
N THR A 116 -9.68 -8.24 -3.62
CA THR A 116 -8.85 -7.72 -4.71
C THR A 116 -7.38 -8.06 -4.51
N LEU A 117 -6.83 -7.78 -3.33
CA LEU A 117 -5.42 -8.08 -3.01
C LEU A 117 -5.11 -9.58 -3.16
N ASN A 118 -6.03 -10.45 -2.74
CA ASN A 118 -5.90 -11.89 -2.91
C ASN A 118 -5.90 -12.30 -4.39
N LYS A 119 -6.77 -11.70 -5.22
CA LYS A 119 -6.82 -11.96 -6.66
C LYS A 119 -5.48 -11.66 -7.34
N PHE A 120 -4.80 -10.61 -6.90
CA PHE A 120 -3.49 -10.20 -7.43
C PHE A 120 -2.31 -10.88 -6.71
N ASN A 121 -2.57 -11.87 -5.85
CA ASN A 121 -1.55 -12.61 -5.09
C ASN A 121 -0.62 -11.70 -4.26
N VAL A 122 -1.12 -10.58 -3.77
CA VAL A 122 -0.38 -9.70 -2.86
C VAL A 122 -0.07 -10.49 -1.58
N GLN A 123 1.20 -10.49 -1.15
CA GLN A 123 1.60 -11.26 0.03
C GLN A 123 0.98 -10.68 1.30
N LYS A 124 0.73 -11.52 2.30
CA LYS A 124 0.03 -11.14 3.55
C LYS A 124 0.66 -9.94 4.25
N LYS A 125 1.97 -9.85 4.25
CA LYS A 125 2.69 -8.71 4.84
C LYS A 125 2.34 -7.39 4.16
N GLU A 126 2.37 -7.35 2.84
CA GLU A 126 2.02 -6.18 2.04
C GLU A 126 0.53 -5.83 2.16
N GLN A 127 -0.34 -6.84 2.26
CA GLN A 127 -1.76 -6.63 2.55
C GLN A 127 -1.96 -5.93 3.90
N ASP A 128 -1.29 -6.39 4.96
CA ASP A 128 -1.41 -5.81 6.30
C ASP A 128 -0.92 -4.36 6.34
N GLU A 129 0.18 -4.05 5.64
CA GLU A 129 0.69 -2.69 5.51
C GLU A 129 -0.32 -1.79 4.75
N LEU A 130 -0.91 -2.28 3.65
CA LEU A 130 -1.94 -1.54 2.89
C LEU A 130 -3.21 -1.32 3.72
N LEU A 131 -3.68 -2.35 4.42
CA LEU A 131 -4.85 -2.24 5.30
C LEU A 131 -4.63 -1.24 6.44
N ALA A 132 -3.41 -1.18 6.99
CA ALA A 132 -3.07 -0.17 7.99
C ALA A 132 -3.14 1.26 7.40
N ILE A 133 -2.63 1.47 6.18
CA ILE A 133 -2.73 2.75 5.48
C ILE A 133 -4.20 3.13 5.25
N VAL A 134 -5.01 2.22 4.72
CA VAL A 134 -6.45 2.46 4.48
C VAL A 134 -7.17 2.75 5.80
N SER A 135 -6.91 1.97 6.85
CA SER A 135 -7.55 2.14 8.16
C SER A 135 -7.21 3.48 8.82
N SER A 136 -6.04 4.05 8.51
CA SER A 136 -5.62 5.34 9.09
C SER A 136 -6.50 6.52 8.68
N VAL A 137 -7.23 6.40 7.58
CA VAL A 137 -8.13 7.45 7.07
C VAL A 137 -9.62 7.17 7.34
N LYS A 138 -9.94 6.08 8.02
CA LYS A 138 -11.33 5.68 8.30
C LYS A 138 -12.12 6.78 8.99
N GLY A 139 -11.54 7.43 9.99
CA GLY A 139 -12.21 8.49 10.76
C GLY A 139 -12.55 9.74 9.95
N ASP A 140 -11.90 9.94 8.79
CA ASP A 140 -12.21 11.03 7.87
C ASP A 140 -13.28 10.64 6.84
N ILE A 141 -13.57 9.35 6.69
CA ILE A 141 -14.45 8.80 5.65
C ILE A 141 -15.80 8.38 6.22
N VAL A 142 -15.82 7.71 7.36
CA VAL A 142 -17.05 7.22 7.98
C VAL A 142 -17.76 8.36 8.70
N GLU A 143 -18.98 8.69 8.27
CA GLU A 143 -19.79 9.76 8.83
C GLU A 143 -20.87 9.27 9.79
N LYS A 144 -21.29 8.01 9.68
CA LYS A 144 -22.38 7.41 10.45
C LYS A 144 -21.94 6.10 11.09
N GLN A 145 -22.28 5.97 12.34
CA GLN A 145 -22.11 4.72 13.09
C GLN A 145 -23.32 3.81 12.96
#